data_e6ca85f39523205037afc5dac3d5e074
#
_entry.id   e6ca85f39523205037afc5dac3d5e074
#
_cell.length_a   1.000
_cell.length_b   1.000
_cell.length_c   1.000
_cell.angle_alpha   90.00
_cell.angle_beta   90.00
_cell.angle_gamma   90.00
#
_symmetry.space_group_name_H-M   'P 1'
#
loop_
_entity.id
_entity.type
_entity.pdbx_description
1 polymer ?
#
loop_
_entity_poly.entity_id
_entity_poly.type
_entity_poly.pdbx_seq_one_letter_code
_entity_poly.pdbx_strand_id
1 'polypeptide(L)'
;LSQFGHWSFGPQHGFARITRWNLEKAPERLPSGDVEAVFSLTDNEFTRSMWNYQFRLTYRLILREKELHFNIGIYNPSKQLTFSFNLLLHTYFKCPDVRRCQITGLHGCPFIDKVSFP
;
A
#
# COMPACT_ATOMS: atom_id res chain seq x y z
N LEU A 1 -3.19 15.47 14.30
CA LEU A 1 -3.12 15.08 12.90
C LEU A 1 -4.21 14.06 12.64
N SER A 2 -5.17 14.39 11.76
CA SER A 2 -6.22 13.45 11.42
C SER A 2 -5.59 12.19 10.83
N GLN A 3 -6.19 11.05 11.07
CA GLN A 3 -5.83 9.74 10.54
C GLN A 3 -5.76 9.71 8.99
N PHE A 4 -6.29 10.73 8.36
CA PHE A 4 -6.45 10.92 6.92
C PHE A 4 -5.66 12.11 6.36
N GLY A 5 -4.76 12.73 7.14
CA GLY A 5 -4.11 13.98 6.75
C GLY A 5 -5.14 15.12 6.64
N HIS A 6 -5.12 15.83 5.52
CA HIS A 6 -6.12 16.88 5.23
C HIS A 6 -7.44 16.33 4.67
N TRP A 7 -7.62 15.03 4.61
CA TRP A 7 -8.76 14.36 3.99
C TRP A 7 -9.79 13.94 5.05
N SER A 8 -10.77 14.79 5.28
CA SER A 8 -11.78 14.60 6.34
C SER A 8 -12.92 13.64 5.97
N PHE A 9 -13.09 13.29 4.70
CA PHE A 9 -14.25 12.53 4.20
C PHE A 9 -13.90 11.19 3.57
N GLY A 10 -12.65 10.76 3.61
CA GLY A 10 -12.22 9.49 3.04
C GLY A 10 -12.49 8.28 3.96
N PRO A 11 -12.50 7.07 3.40
CA PRO A 11 -12.56 5.85 4.20
C PRO A 11 -11.30 5.67 5.02
N GLN A 12 -11.42 5.02 6.17
CA GLN A 12 -10.27 4.69 7.01
C GLN A 12 -9.19 3.95 6.21
N HIS A 13 -7.94 4.44 6.26
CA HIS A 13 -6.78 3.91 5.53
C HIS A 13 -6.86 4.04 4.00
N GLY A 14 -7.68 4.95 3.49
CA GLY A 14 -7.80 5.23 2.07
C GLY A 14 -8.63 4.21 1.28
N PHE A 15 -8.82 4.48 0.01
CA PHE A 15 -9.69 3.69 -0.85
C PHE A 15 -9.01 2.45 -1.47
N ALA A 16 -7.69 2.43 -1.56
CA ALA A 16 -6.98 1.37 -2.30
C ALA A 16 -7.22 -0.03 -1.73
N ARG A 17 -7.38 -0.15 -0.41
CA ARG A 17 -7.63 -1.45 0.25
C ARG A 17 -9.07 -1.96 0.09
N ILE A 18 -10.02 -1.09 -0.23
CA ILE A 18 -11.45 -1.44 -0.34
C ILE A 18 -11.96 -1.43 -1.79
N THR A 19 -11.13 -1.02 -2.72
CA THR A 19 -11.45 -1.03 -4.15
C THR A 19 -10.99 -2.35 -4.77
N ARG A 20 -11.75 -2.87 -5.72
CA ARG A 20 -11.34 -4.07 -6.46
C ARG A 20 -10.23 -3.73 -7.44
N TRP A 21 -9.12 -4.47 -7.34
CA TRP A 21 -7.99 -4.37 -8.27
C TRP A 21 -8.18 -5.29 -9.46
N ASN A 22 -7.62 -4.91 -10.60
CA ASN A 22 -7.54 -5.74 -11.78
C ASN A 22 -6.32 -6.65 -11.69
N LEU A 23 -6.47 -7.90 -12.12
CA LEU A 23 -5.37 -8.83 -12.26
C LEU A 23 -4.72 -8.63 -13.64
N GLU A 24 -3.58 -7.94 -13.67
CA GLU A 24 -2.80 -7.66 -14.89
C GLU A 24 -2.00 -8.88 -15.32
N LYS A 25 -1.39 -9.56 -14.35
CA LYS A 25 -0.64 -10.79 -14.55
C LYS A 25 -1.03 -11.78 -13.48
N ALA A 26 -1.60 -12.91 -13.92
CA ALA A 26 -1.91 -14.02 -13.03
C ALA A 26 -0.63 -14.59 -12.39
N PRO A 27 -0.73 -15.24 -11.20
CA PRO A 27 0.42 -15.87 -10.58
C PRO A 27 1.12 -16.83 -11.56
N GLU A 28 2.38 -16.55 -11.81
CA GLU A 28 3.23 -17.30 -12.74
C GLU A 28 4.59 -17.61 -12.10
N ARG A 29 5.10 -18.80 -12.35
CA ARG A 29 6.45 -19.18 -11.92
C ARG A 29 7.48 -18.59 -12.88
N LEU A 30 8.42 -17.86 -12.32
CA LEU A 30 9.55 -17.30 -13.06
C LEU A 30 10.65 -18.37 -13.29
N PRO A 31 11.58 -18.14 -14.22
CA PRO A 31 12.73 -19.03 -14.41
C PRO A 31 13.59 -19.23 -13.16
N SER A 32 13.60 -18.24 -12.26
CA SER A 32 14.25 -18.31 -10.94
C SER A 32 13.59 -19.28 -9.96
N GLY A 33 12.38 -19.77 -10.27
CA GLY A 33 11.53 -20.55 -9.36
C GLY A 33 10.60 -19.73 -8.48
N ASP A 34 10.79 -18.41 -8.43
CA ASP A 34 9.91 -17.48 -7.72
C ASP A 34 8.53 -17.43 -8.39
N VAL A 35 7.53 -16.94 -7.67
CA VAL A 35 6.17 -16.72 -8.22
C VAL A 35 5.86 -15.24 -8.25
N GLU A 36 5.44 -14.75 -9.41
CA GLU A 36 5.08 -13.35 -9.62
C GLU A 36 3.59 -13.21 -9.91
N ALA A 37 2.99 -12.14 -9.39
CA ALA A 37 1.67 -11.66 -9.77
C ALA A 37 1.66 -10.14 -9.85
N VAL A 38 0.85 -9.57 -10.74
CA VAL A 38 0.74 -8.11 -10.90
C VAL A 38 -0.72 -7.71 -10.88
N PHE A 39 -1.02 -6.73 -10.07
CA PHE A 39 -2.34 -6.10 -9.94
C PHE A 39 -2.26 -4.63 -10.32
N SER A 40 -3.37 -4.08 -10.81
CA SER A 40 -3.49 -2.65 -11.05
C SER A 40 -4.80 -2.08 -10.52
N LEU A 41 -4.78 -0.81 -10.22
CA LEU A 41 -5.95 -0.01 -9.88
C LEU A 41 -5.84 1.32 -10.61
N THR A 42 -6.87 1.69 -11.34
CA THR A 42 -7.01 3.01 -11.95
C THR A 42 -8.13 3.78 -11.28
N ASP A 43 -8.15 5.08 -11.50
CA ASP A 43 -9.24 5.91 -11.05
C ASP A 43 -10.58 5.46 -11.64
N ASN A 44 -11.64 5.64 -10.88
CA ASN A 44 -13.02 5.39 -11.26
C ASN A 44 -13.92 6.45 -10.63
N GLU A 45 -15.22 6.37 -10.87
CA GLU A 45 -16.18 7.32 -10.32
C GLU A 45 -16.13 7.38 -8.78
N PHE A 46 -16.02 6.24 -8.12
CA PHE A 46 -15.91 6.15 -6.67
C PHE A 46 -14.65 6.85 -6.14
N THR A 47 -13.48 6.55 -6.70
CA THR A 47 -12.23 7.17 -6.25
C THR A 47 -12.19 8.66 -6.56
N ARG A 48 -12.72 9.08 -7.71
CA ARG A 48 -12.78 10.49 -8.12
C ARG A 48 -13.77 11.32 -7.29
N SER A 49 -14.80 10.72 -6.74
CA SER A 49 -15.72 11.41 -5.82
C SER A 49 -15.03 11.85 -4.53
N MET A 50 -13.95 11.18 -4.14
CA MET A 50 -13.19 11.46 -2.92
C MET A 50 -11.88 12.21 -3.20
N TRP A 51 -11.22 11.85 -4.30
CA TRP A 51 -9.93 12.39 -4.71
C TRP A 51 -9.90 12.50 -6.24
N ASN A 52 -10.25 13.67 -6.74
CA ASN A 52 -10.55 13.89 -8.16
C ASN A 52 -9.29 14.01 -9.02
N TYR A 53 -8.53 12.93 -9.08
CA TYR A 53 -7.36 12.79 -9.95
C TYR A 53 -7.41 11.49 -10.74
N GLN A 54 -6.86 11.54 -11.94
CA GLN A 54 -6.52 10.34 -12.67
C GLN A 54 -5.23 9.75 -12.09
N PHE A 55 -5.19 8.45 -11.93
CA PHE A 55 -4.01 7.73 -11.45
C PHE A 55 -3.98 6.31 -11.98
N ARG A 56 -2.79 5.72 -11.96
CA ARG A 56 -2.62 4.27 -12.07
C ARG A 56 -1.72 3.79 -10.94
N LEU A 57 -2.20 2.84 -10.20
CA LEU A 57 -1.42 2.07 -9.23
C LEU A 57 -1.08 0.72 -9.83
N THR A 58 0.11 0.25 -9.59
CA THR A 58 0.51 -1.14 -9.85
C THR A 58 1.04 -1.75 -8.57
N TYR A 59 0.72 -3.01 -8.35
CA TYR A 59 1.16 -3.77 -7.21
C TYR A 59 1.71 -5.10 -7.69
N ARG A 60 3.02 -5.19 -7.78
CA ARG A 60 3.74 -6.38 -8.20
C ARG A 60 4.23 -7.12 -6.98
N LEU A 61 3.82 -8.38 -6.85
CA LEU A 61 4.21 -9.29 -5.79
C LEU A 61 5.17 -10.33 -6.35
N ILE A 62 6.25 -10.59 -5.64
CA ILE A 62 7.15 -11.71 -5.94
C ILE A 62 7.32 -12.52 -4.67
N LEU A 63 6.84 -13.75 -4.70
CA LEU A 63 7.01 -14.71 -3.62
C LEU A 63 8.25 -15.56 -3.92
N ARG A 64 9.23 -15.46 -3.04
CA ARG A 64 10.45 -16.27 -3.01
C ARG A 64 10.40 -17.27 -1.87
N GLU A 65 11.41 -18.11 -1.80
CA GLU A 65 11.50 -19.16 -0.76
C GLU A 65 11.37 -18.59 0.67
N LYS A 66 12.02 -17.43 0.96
CA LYS A 66 12.06 -16.82 2.29
C LYS A 66 11.69 -15.35 2.32
N GLU A 67 11.26 -14.81 1.20
CA GLU A 67 11.00 -13.39 1.06
C GLU A 67 9.70 -13.16 0.28
N LEU A 68 9.01 -12.08 0.62
CA LEU A 68 7.92 -11.54 -0.14
C LEU A 68 8.26 -10.11 -0.55
N HIS A 69 8.41 -9.89 -1.84
CA HIS A 69 8.74 -8.58 -2.40
C HIS A 69 7.47 -7.85 -2.84
N PHE A 70 7.36 -6.60 -2.44
CA PHE A 70 6.30 -5.69 -2.83
C PHE A 70 6.90 -4.56 -3.66
N ASN A 71 6.43 -4.40 -4.90
CA ASN A 71 6.76 -3.27 -5.73
C ASN A 71 5.48 -2.49 -6.01
N ILE A 72 5.39 -1.27 -5.49
CA ILE A 72 4.24 -0.40 -5.65
C ILE A 72 4.63 0.72 -6.61
N GLY A 73 3.94 0.78 -7.74
CA GLY A 73 4.08 1.87 -8.71
C GLY A 73 2.88 2.82 -8.59
N ILE A 74 3.18 4.12 -8.56
CA ILE A 74 2.17 5.18 -8.54
C ILE A 74 2.45 6.09 -9.73
N TYR A 75 1.52 6.13 -10.66
CA TYR A 75 1.66 6.89 -11.88
C TYR A 75 0.58 7.95 -12.00
N ASN A 76 1.00 9.18 -12.29
CA ASN A 76 0.14 10.30 -12.63
C ASN A 76 0.09 10.45 -14.16
N PRO A 77 -1.02 10.12 -14.82
CA PRO A 77 -1.14 10.26 -16.27
C PRO A 77 -1.33 11.70 -16.72
N SER A 78 -1.67 12.63 -15.83
CA SER A 78 -1.86 14.03 -16.17
C SER A 78 -0.53 14.72 -16.44
N LYS A 79 -0.47 15.46 -17.56
CA LYS A 79 0.66 16.34 -17.86
C LYS A 79 0.53 17.74 -17.23
N GLN A 80 -0.63 18.06 -16.69
CA GLN A 80 -0.97 19.41 -16.21
C GLN A 80 -1.22 19.46 -14.71
N LEU A 81 -1.67 18.36 -14.12
CA LEU A 81 -2.05 18.30 -12.70
C LEU A 81 -1.01 17.54 -11.90
N THR A 82 -0.63 18.11 -10.79
CA THR A 82 0.17 17.44 -9.76
C THR A 82 -0.74 16.97 -8.64
N PHE A 83 -0.50 15.79 -8.08
CA PHE A 83 -1.19 15.31 -6.89
C PHE A 83 -0.22 14.91 -5.79
N SER A 84 -0.70 14.95 -4.57
CA SER A 84 -0.02 14.42 -3.39
C SER A 84 -0.76 13.19 -2.89
N PHE A 85 -0.03 12.25 -2.30
CA PHE A 85 -0.59 11.05 -1.70
C PHE A 85 0.19 10.64 -0.46
N ASN A 86 -0.47 9.85 0.39
CA ASN A 86 0.17 9.13 1.47
C ASN A 86 0.16 7.64 1.14
N LEU A 87 1.23 6.95 1.48
CA LEU A 87 1.35 5.50 1.35
C LEU A 87 1.54 4.88 2.72
N LEU A 88 0.72 3.88 3.03
CA LEU A 88 0.83 3.08 4.25
C LEU A 88 0.76 1.59 3.90
N LEU A 89 1.68 0.81 4.42
CA LEU A 89 1.61 -0.64 4.44
C LEU A 89 1.18 -1.08 5.84
N HIS A 90 -0.02 -1.64 5.95
CA HIS A 90 -0.58 -2.10 7.22
C HIS A 90 -0.23 -3.57 7.44
N THR A 91 1.01 -3.83 7.83
CA THR A 91 1.56 -5.18 7.94
C THR A 91 1.28 -5.80 9.31
N TYR A 92 0.85 -7.06 9.32
CA TYR A 92 0.74 -7.88 10.52
C TYR A 92 1.80 -8.97 10.49
N PHE A 93 2.64 -9.01 11.52
CA PHE A 93 3.65 -10.05 11.69
C PHE A 93 3.15 -11.10 12.68
N LYS A 94 3.16 -12.37 12.28
CA LYS A 94 2.88 -13.47 13.19
C LYS A 94 4.11 -13.76 14.05
N CYS A 95 3.94 -13.75 15.36
CA CYS A 95 4.98 -14.13 16.32
C CYS A 95 4.38 -14.98 17.45
N PRO A 96 5.17 -15.86 18.07
CA PRO A 96 4.70 -16.71 19.16
C PRO A 96 4.33 -15.90 20.41
N ASP A 97 5.09 -14.84 20.72
CA ASP A 97 4.88 -13.96 21.88
C ASP A 97 5.41 -12.56 21.56
N VAL A 98 4.53 -11.59 21.49
CA VAL A 98 4.87 -10.19 21.17
C VAL A 98 5.86 -9.59 22.18
N ARG A 99 5.84 -10.01 23.44
CA ARG A 99 6.74 -9.53 24.48
C ARG A 99 8.20 -9.93 24.24
N ARG A 100 8.42 -10.94 23.39
CA ARG A 100 9.74 -11.45 23.02
C ARG A 100 10.18 -10.98 21.64
N CYS A 101 9.36 -10.14 20.97
CA CYS A 101 9.69 -9.57 19.68
C CYS A 101 10.55 -8.32 19.84
N GLN A 102 11.49 -8.16 18.92
CA GLN A 102 12.32 -6.97 18.81
C GLN A 102 12.23 -6.41 17.41
N ILE A 103 12.13 -5.10 17.30
CA ILE A 103 12.21 -4.36 16.04
C ILE A 103 13.53 -3.61 16.04
N THR A 104 14.37 -3.87 15.04
CA THR A 104 15.68 -3.24 14.90
C THR A 104 15.79 -2.46 13.58
N GLY A 105 16.76 -1.56 13.49
CA GLY A 105 17.03 -0.81 12.26
C GLY A 105 16.33 0.55 12.16
N LEU A 106 15.40 0.86 13.06
CA LEU A 106 14.67 2.14 13.07
C LEU A 106 15.26 3.15 14.08
N HIS A 107 16.54 3.07 14.36
CA HIS A 107 17.19 3.89 15.37
C HIS A 107 17.07 5.38 15.04
N GLY A 108 16.56 6.17 15.99
CA GLY A 108 16.34 7.62 15.80
C GLY A 108 15.15 8.02 14.94
N CYS A 109 14.39 7.06 14.40
CA CYS A 109 13.18 7.38 13.64
C CYS A 109 12.04 7.75 14.60
N PRO A 110 11.32 8.87 14.38
CA PRO A 110 10.12 9.18 15.12
C PRO A 110 9.01 8.20 14.75
N PHE A 111 8.15 7.87 15.70
CA PHE A 111 6.94 7.07 15.47
C PHE A 111 5.74 7.70 16.19
N ILE A 112 4.54 7.33 15.75
CA ILE A 112 3.30 7.74 16.41
C ILE A 112 2.71 6.52 17.09
N ASP A 113 2.66 6.55 18.40
CA ASP A 113 1.95 5.53 19.19
C ASP A 113 0.45 5.87 19.21
N LYS A 114 -0.36 5.04 18.54
CA LYS A 114 -1.81 5.19 18.47
C LYS A 114 -2.55 4.37 19.55
N VAL A 115 -1.85 3.58 20.31
CA VAL A 115 -2.43 2.76 21.41
C VAL A 115 -2.42 3.55 22.71
N SER A 116 -1.30 4.20 23.03
CA SER A 116 -1.14 4.97 24.26
C SER A 116 -1.75 6.37 24.20
N PHE A 117 -1.92 6.92 22.97
CA PHE A 117 -2.52 8.23 22.72
C PHE A 117 -3.55 8.12 21.59
N PRO A 118 -4.82 7.76 21.91
CA PRO A 118 -5.90 7.65 20.95
C PRO A 118 -6.33 8.99 20.32
#